data_8e3ea5496820e34623ed2c992bf47434
#
_entry.id   8e3ea5496820e34623ed2c992bf47434
#
_cell.length_a   1.000
_cell.length_b   1.000
_cell.length_c   1.000
_cell.angle_alpha   90.00
_cell.angle_beta   90.00
_cell.angle_gamma   90.00
#
_symmetry.space_group_name_H-M   'P 1'
#
loop_
_entity.id
_entity.type
_entity.pdbx_description
1 polymer ?
#
loop_
_entity_poly.entity_id
_entity_poly.type
_entity_poly.pdbx_seq_one_letter_code
_entity_poly.pdbx_strand_id
1 'polypeptide(L)'
;MEREDMTLADALERANLVVLVSALAHLTGDRALLSRYPVAKFDRGWNAGGFTKHEKAEIRAHALELLRSLERGALQGVPGDDGLVFEIMQFCAGEPIDEAYLALVREECVFGGVDLRRFEWEEPPPREKLEAFRVGIIGSGFGGLCAAIRLQRAGIPFTIYEKFCLYGPNTNPLVGSVIFMLECQVTYVV
;
A
#
# COMPACT_ATOMS: atom_id res chain seq x y z
N MET A 1 18.94 8.63 -15.84
CA MET A 1 19.01 7.38 -15.06
C MET A 1 18.07 6.42 -15.77
N GLU A 2 18.64 5.59 -16.64
CA GLU A 2 17.90 4.58 -17.40
C GLU A 2 17.22 3.66 -16.38
N ARG A 3 15.91 3.43 -16.53
CA ARG A 3 15.25 2.32 -15.86
C ARG A 3 15.83 1.07 -16.49
N GLU A 4 16.74 0.38 -15.78
CA GLU A 4 17.03 -1.01 -16.11
C GLU A 4 15.68 -1.74 -16.10
N ASP A 5 15.37 -2.42 -17.18
CA ASP A 5 14.18 -3.28 -17.30
C ASP A 5 14.34 -4.45 -16.33
N MET A 6 13.91 -4.23 -15.09
CA MET A 6 13.94 -5.23 -14.02
C MET A 6 12.97 -6.36 -14.39
N THR A 7 13.49 -7.56 -14.50
CA THR A 7 12.63 -8.74 -14.77
C THR A 7 11.78 -9.07 -13.54
N LEU A 8 10.67 -9.81 -13.76
CA LEU A 8 9.84 -10.31 -12.66
C LEU A 8 10.64 -11.16 -11.67
N ALA A 9 11.59 -11.96 -12.15
CA ALA A 9 12.46 -12.76 -11.30
C ALA A 9 13.36 -11.87 -10.41
N ASP A 10 13.95 -10.81 -10.97
CA ASP A 10 14.76 -9.85 -10.21
C ASP A 10 13.93 -9.12 -9.13
N ALA A 11 12.68 -8.78 -9.44
CA ALA A 11 11.76 -8.19 -8.49
C ALA A 11 11.46 -9.15 -7.32
N LEU A 12 11.24 -10.43 -7.61
CA LEU A 12 10.98 -11.46 -6.60
C LEU A 12 12.20 -11.74 -5.71
N GLU A 13 13.43 -11.60 -6.23
CA GLU A 13 14.64 -11.71 -5.40
C GLU A 13 14.72 -10.62 -4.31
N ARG A 14 14.18 -9.44 -4.59
CA ARG A 14 14.16 -8.31 -3.66
C ARG A 14 12.91 -8.26 -2.79
N ALA A 15 11.88 -9.05 -3.09
CA ALA A 15 10.61 -9.03 -2.39
C ALA A 15 10.75 -9.48 -0.92
N ASN A 16 9.98 -8.80 -0.04
CA ASN A 16 9.79 -9.29 1.32
C ASN A 16 8.92 -10.55 1.27
N LEU A 17 9.46 -11.66 1.77
CA LEU A 17 8.82 -12.97 1.61
C LEU A 17 7.55 -13.13 2.45
N VAL A 18 7.45 -12.49 3.63
CA VAL A 18 6.22 -12.49 4.44
C VAL A 18 5.10 -11.82 3.64
N VAL A 19 5.38 -10.65 3.08
CA VAL A 19 4.41 -9.93 2.23
C VAL A 19 4.07 -10.73 0.99
N LEU A 20 5.06 -11.37 0.37
CA LEU A 20 4.85 -12.18 -0.84
C LEU A 20 3.93 -13.38 -0.57
N VAL A 21 4.18 -14.16 0.49
CA VAL A 21 3.32 -15.30 0.89
C VAL A 21 1.91 -14.81 1.20
N SER A 22 1.77 -13.70 1.94
CA SER A 22 0.47 -13.09 2.24
C SER A 22 -0.29 -12.70 0.98
N ALA A 23 0.38 -12.05 0.03
CA ALA A 23 -0.20 -11.67 -1.25
C ALA A 23 -0.63 -12.88 -2.08
N LEU A 24 0.19 -13.93 -2.13
CA LEU A 24 -0.15 -15.17 -2.83
C LEU A 24 -1.35 -15.86 -2.20
N ALA A 25 -1.39 -15.99 -0.86
CA ALA A 25 -2.52 -16.56 -0.16
C ALA A 25 -3.82 -15.77 -0.44
N HIS A 26 -3.74 -14.44 -0.44
CA HIS A 26 -4.88 -13.58 -0.76
C HIS A 26 -5.34 -13.73 -2.21
N LEU A 27 -4.42 -13.74 -3.17
CA LEU A 27 -4.74 -13.85 -4.60
C LEU A 27 -5.32 -15.21 -5.00
N THR A 28 -4.88 -16.28 -4.34
CA THR A 28 -5.29 -17.66 -4.67
C THR A 28 -6.40 -18.19 -3.77
N GLY A 29 -6.59 -17.61 -2.59
CA GLY A 29 -7.44 -18.16 -1.53
C GLY A 29 -6.81 -19.38 -0.83
N ASP A 30 -5.55 -19.71 -1.15
CA ASP A 30 -4.88 -20.89 -0.60
C ASP A 30 -4.31 -20.62 0.80
N ARG A 31 -5.08 -21.00 1.82
CA ARG A 31 -4.70 -20.92 3.23
C ARG A 31 -3.54 -21.84 3.60
N ALA A 32 -3.31 -22.91 2.83
CA ALA A 32 -2.23 -23.85 3.09
C ALA A 32 -0.85 -23.20 2.96
N LEU A 33 -0.72 -22.14 2.15
CA LEU A 33 0.51 -21.35 2.03
C LEU A 33 0.96 -20.76 3.38
N LEU A 34 0.02 -20.27 4.19
CA LEU A 34 0.30 -19.67 5.48
C LEU A 34 0.82 -20.71 6.50
N SER A 35 0.27 -21.93 6.45
CA SER A 35 0.71 -23.03 7.29
C SER A 35 2.02 -23.65 6.85
N ARG A 36 2.26 -23.68 5.54
CA ARG A 36 3.46 -24.26 4.93
C ARG A 36 4.73 -23.46 5.23
N TYR A 37 4.61 -22.14 5.37
CA TYR A 37 5.73 -21.22 5.59
C TYR A 37 5.54 -20.42 6.89
N PRO A 38 5.58 -21.05 8.06
CA PRO A 38 5.30 -20.36 9.32
C PRO A 38 6.32 -19.26 9.56
N VAL A 39 5.84 -18.07 9.87
CA VAL A 39 6.68 -16.93 10.22
C VAL A 39 7.18 -17.09 11.65
N ALA A 40 8.48 -16.96 11.85
CA ALA A 40 9.03 -16.86 13.20
C ALA A 40 8.52 -15.56 13.86
N LYS A 41 8.23 -15.63 15.17
CA LYS A 41 7.77 -14.49 15.95
C LYS A 41 8.63 -13.25 15.63
N PHE A 42 7.96 -12.13 15.36
CA PHE A 42 8.58 -10.90 14.91
C PHE A 42 9.75 -10.48 15.83
N ASP A 43 10.95 -10.72 15.38
CA ASP A 43 12.14 -10.09 15.92
C ASP A 43 12.37 -8.82 15.12
N ARG A 44 12.43 -7.68 15.78
CA ARG A 44 12.38 -6.27 15.30
C ARG A 44 13.21 -5.93 14.04
N GLY A 45 13.51 -6.88 13.18
CA GLY A 45 14.21 -6.73 11.91
C GLY A 45 13.26 -6.81 10.72
N TRP A 46 13.41 -5.89 9.79
CA TRP A 46 12.64 -5.80 8.54
C TRP A 46 12.75 -7.04 7.62
N ASN A 47 13.62 -7.99 7.95
CA ASN A 47 13.84 -9.25 7.24
C ASN A 47 13.22 -10.45 7.97
N ALA A 48 12.19 -10.20 8.75
CA ALA A 48 11.51 -11.23 9.50
C ALA A 48 10.89 -12.30 8.58
N GLY A 49 10.62 -13.43 9.13
CA GLY A 49 10.08 -14.59 8.47
C GLY A 49 10.84 -15.83 8.91
N GLY A 50 12.13 -15.70 9.25
CA GLY A 50 12.94 -16.85 9.69
C GLY A 50 13.09 -17.95 8.64
N PHE A 51 12.71 -17.70 7.38
CA PHE A 51 12.74 -18.68 6.30
C PHE A 51 14.15 -19.18 6.01
N THR A 52 14.30 -20.48 5.88
CA THR A 52 15.54 -21.12 5.42
C THR A 52 15.85 -20.75 3.96
N LYS A 53 17.07 -20.99 3.53
CA LYS A 53 17.49 -20.72 2.15
C LYS A 53 16.65 -21.52 1.13
N HIS A 54 16.24 -22.74 1.50
CA HIS A 54 15.41 -23.60 0.66
C HIS A 54 13.99 -23.03 0.54
N GLU A 55 13.34 -22.67 1.65
CA GLU A 55 12.01 -22.08 1.66
C GLU A 55 11.97 -20.76 0.87
N LYS A 56 13.01 -19.91 1.00
CA LYS A 56 13.12 -18.68 0.22
C LYS A 56 13.08 -18.94 -1.29
N ALA A 57 13.85 -19.94 -1.75
CA ALA A 57 13.87 -20.30 -3.17
C ALA A 57 12.52 -20.89 -3.63
N GLU A 58 11.91 -21.73 -2.79
CA GLU A 58 10.61 -22.35 -3.07
C GLU A 58 9.47 -21.32 -3.15
N ILE A 59 9.40 -20.38 -2.19
CA ILE A 59 8.42 -19.29 -2.19
C ILE A 59 8.54 -18.45 -3.47
N ARG A 60 9.77 -18.08 -3.88
CA ARG A 60 10.00 -17.28 -5.08
C ARG A 60 9.61 -18.03 -6.36
N ALA A 61 9.97 -19.32 -6.45
CA ALA A 61 9.60 -20.15 -7.60
C ALA A 61 8.08 -20.27 -7.74
N HIS A 62 7.39 -20.53 -6.64
CA HIS A 62 5.93 -20.61 -6.59
C HIS A 62 5.29 -19.27 -6.96
N ALA A 63 5.80 -18.16 -6.41
CA ALA A 63 5.33 -16.82 -6.76
C ALA A 63 5.47 -16.52 -8.26
N LEU A 64 6.62 -16.87 -8.84
CA LEU A 64 6.87 -16.66 -10.27
C LEU A 64 5.86 -17.43 -11.15
N GLU A 65 5.57 -18.66 -10.79
CA GLU A 65 4.59 -19.49 -11.50
C GLU A 65 3.17 -18.92 -11.40
N LEU A 66 2.74 -18.55 -10.20
CA LEU A 66 1.42 -17.95 -9.96
C LEU A 66 1.26 -16.60 -10.66
N LEU A 67 2.24 -15.72 -10.59
CA LEU A 67 2.17 -14.41 -11.24
C LEU A 67 2.13 -14.53 -12.76
N ARG A 68 2.88 -15.46 -13.35
CA ARG A 68 2.77 -15.79 -14.78
C ARG A 68 1.40 -16.37 -15.17
N SER A 69 0.75 -17.05 -14.25
CA SER A 69 -0.62 -17.55 -14.45
C SER A 69 -1.64 -16.42 -14.39
N LEU A 70 -1.45 -15.41 -13.51
CA LEU A 70 -2.26 -14.20 -13.46
C LEU A 70 -2.16 -13.38 -14.75
N GLU A 71 -0.96 -13.17 -15.29
CA GLU A 71 -0.76 -12.49 -16.58
C GLU A 71 -1.52 -13.18 -17.71
N ARG A 72 -1.68 -14.49 -17.65
CA ARG A 72 -2.49 -15.28 -18.60
C ARG A 72 -3.99 -15.28 -18.31
N GLY A 73 -4.45 -14.53 -17.29
CA GLY A 73 -5.85 -14.46 -16.90
C GLY A 73 -6.39 -15.74 -16.22
N ALA A 74 -5.50 -16.62 -15.76
CA ALA A 74 -5.86 -17.91 -15.17
C ALA A 74 -6.34 -17.81 -13.71
N LEU A 75 -6.09 -16.69 -13.04
CA LEU A 75 -6.48 -16.48 -11.65
C LEU A 75 -7.39 -15.24 -11.55
N GLN A 76 -8.53 -15.40 -10.90
CA GLN A 76 -9.35 -14.28 -10.46
C GLN A 76 -9.04 -14.05 -8.97
N GLY A 77 -8.72 -12.82 -8.59
CA GLY A 77 -8.50 -12.48 -7.18
C GLY A 77 -9.70 -12.86 -6.33
N VAL A 78 -9.45 -13.42 -5.15
CA VAL A 78 -10.51 -13.78 -4.21
C VAL A 78 -10.99 -12.49 -3.52
N PRO A 79 -12.28 -12.16 -3.57
CA PRO A 79 -12.83 -11.06 -2.76
C PRO A 79 -12.53 -11.31 -1.28
N GLY A 80 -12.30 -10.25 -0.50
CA GLY A 80 -11.89 -10.34 0.89
C GLY A 80 -12.78 -11.27 1.74
N ASP A 81 -12.29 -12.47 1.99
CA ASP A 81 -12.80 -13.38 2.99
C ASP A 81 -12.21 -12.97 4.34
N ASP A 82 -13.05 -12.55 5.27
CA ASP A 82 -12.63 -12.07 6.60
C ASP A 82 -11.79 -13.10 7.35
N GLY A 83 -12.12 -14.38 7.23
CA GLY A 83 -11.35 -15.45 7.85
C GLY A 83 -9.94 -15.55 7.26
N LEU A 84 -9.81 -15.47 5.94
CA LEU A 84 -8.51 -15.48 5.28
C LEU A 84 -7.70 -14.21 5.64
N VAL A 85 -8.34 -13.05 5.67
CA VAL A 85 -7.69 -11.78 6.07
C VAL A 85 -7.14 -11.90 7.48
N PHE A 86 -7.92 -12.44 8.41
CA PHE A 86 -7.49 -12.63 9.79
C PHE A 86 -6.32 -13.61 9.91
N GLU A 87 -6.35 -14.73 9.18
CA GLU A 87 -5.23 -15.67 9.12
C GLU A 87 -3.96 -15.03 8.55
N ILE A 88 -4.08 -14.21 7.51
CA ILE A 88 -2.96 -13.44 6.97
C ILE A 88 -2.41 -12.45 8.00
N MET A 89 -3.27 -11.78 8.76
CA MET A 89 -2.82 -10.88 9.84
C MET A 89 -2.01 -11.63 10.90
N GLN A 90 -2.51 -12.78 11.38
CA GLN A 90 -1.79 -13.62 12.34
C GLN A 90 -0.46 -14.13 11.77
N PHE A 91 -0.47 -14.54 10.52
CA PHE A 91 0.74 -14.93 9.80
C PHE A 91 1.78 -13.81 9.77
N CYS A 92 1.38 -12.60 9.40
CA CYS A 92 2.27 -11.43 9.38
C CYS A 92 2.80 -11.06 10.77
N ALA A 93 1.98 -11.22 11.81
CA ALA A 93 2.39 -10.95 13.19
C ALA A 93 3.33 -12.04 13.76
N GLY A 94 3.29 -13.25 13.21
CA GLY A 94 3.99 -14.43 13.73
C GLY A 94 3.49 -14.88 15.10
N GLU A 95 2.35 -14.37 15.53
CA GLU A 95 1.70 -14.72 16.81
C GLU A 95 0.17 -14.50 16.72
N PRO A 96 -0.62 -15.12 17.59
CA PRO A 96 -2.05 -14.86 17.68
C PRO A 96 -2.32 -13.39 17.98
N ILE A 97 -3.29 -12.81 17.26
CA ILE A 97 -3.74 -11.44 17.45
C ILE A 97 -5.21 -11.42 17.85
N ASP A 98 -5.66 -10.34 18.49
CA ASP A 98 -7.04 -10.15 18.87
C ASP A 98 -7.91 -9.91 17.63
N GLU A 99 -9.04 -10.59 17.52
CA GLU A 99 -9.98 -10.48 16.41
C GLU A 99 -10.56 -9.05 16.28
N ALA A 100 -10.54 -8.26 17.34
CA ALA A 100 -10.93 -6.85 17.30
C ALA A 100 -10.12 -6.01 16.28
N TYR A 101 -8.89 -6.42 15.96
CA TYR A 101 -8.08 -5.76 14.93
C TYR A 101 -8.60 -5.98 13.50
N LEU A 102 -9.44 -6.98 13.28
CA LEU A 102 -9.97 -7.26 11.94
C LEU A 102 -10.79 -6.08 11.37
N ALA A 103 -11.58 -5.43 12.22
CA ALA A 103 -12.34 -4.25 11.81
C ALA A 103 -11.43 -3.12 11.30
N LEU A 104 -10.33 -2.85 12.01
CA LEU A 104 -9.34 -1.84 11.61
C LEU A 104 -8.70 -2.18 10.26
N VAL A 105 -8.28 -3.43 10.07
CA VAL A 105 -7.64 -3.86 8.81
C VAL A 105 -8.61 -3.79 7.63
N ARG A 106 -9.89 -4.10 7.84
CA ARG A 106 -10.92 -3.95 6.81
C ARG A 106 -11.09 -2.51 6.34
N GLU A 107 -10.99 -1.54 7.25
CA GLU A 107 -11.02 -0.12 6.89
C GLU A 107 -9.77 0.31 6.10
N GLU A 108 -8.61 -0.29 6.40
CA GLU A 108 -7.35 0.03 5.72
C GLU A 108 -7.23 -0.66 4.36
N CYS A 109 -7.76 -1.87 4.23
CA CYS A 109 -7.69 -2.66 3.01
C CYS A 109 -8.91 -2.39 2.14
N VAL A 110 -8.68 -1.83 0.95
CA VAL A 110 -9.74 -1.52 -0.02
C VAL A 110 -10.14 -2.81 -0.77
N PHE A 111 -10.71 -3.77 -0.06
CA PHE A 111 -11.18 -5.01 -0.66
C PHE A 111 -12.38 -4.76 -1.59
N GLY A 112 -12.33 -5.33 -2.78
CA GLY A 112 -13.37 -5.15 -3.78
C GLY A 112 -13.46 -3.73 -4.37
N GLY A 113 -12.43 -2.90 -4.17
CA GLY A 113 -12.38 -1.54 -4.70
C GLY A 113 -13.21 -0.51 -3.91
N VAL A 114 -13.76 -0.89 -2.76
CA VAL A 114 -14.56 -0.01 -1.90
C VAL A 114 -13.70 0.57 -0.78
N ASP A 115 -13.35 1.84 -0.90
CA ASP A 115 -12.67 2.59 0.18
C ASP A 115 -13.70 3.01 1.23
N LEU A 116 -13.77 2.29 2.35
CA LEU A 116 -14.72 2.58 3.46
C LEU A 116 -14.48 3.94 4.11
N ARG A 117 -13.30 4.54 3.90
CA ARG A 117 -12.96 5.89 4.39
C ARG A 117 -13.09 6.95 3.31
N ARG A 118 -13.66 6.60 2.17
CA ARG A 118 -13.89 7.55 1.08
C ARG A 118 -14.82 8.65 1.57
N PHE A 119 -14.36 9.89 1.40
CA PHE A 119 -15.21 11.04 1.61
C PHE A 119 -16.20 11.16 0.45
N GLU A 120 -17.48 11.22 0.76
CA GLU A 120 -18.53 11.50 -0.20
C GLU A 120 -19.42 12.62 0.37
N TRP A 121 -19.73 13.60 -0.48
CA TRP A 121 -20.67 14.63 -0.12
C TRP A 121 -22.08 14.02 -0.16
N GLU A 122 -22.87 14.16 0.91
CA GLU A 122 -24.30 13.82 0.87
C GLU A 122 -25.02 14.74 -0.14
N GLU A 123 -24.69 16.03 -0.09
CA GLU A 123 -25.08 17.03 -1.07
C GLU A 123 -23.83 17.82 -1.48
N PRO A 124 -23.32 17.63 -2.71
CA PRO A 124 -22.16 18.37 -3.15
C PRO A 124 -22.48 19.87 -3.22
N PRO A 125 -21.62 20.73 -2.62
CA PRO A 125 -21.84 22.17 -2.66
C PRO A 125 -21.72 22.68 -4.11
N PRO A 126 -22.41 23.78 -4.44
CA PRO A 126 -22.30 24.39 -5.76
C PRO A 126 -20.83 24.64 -6.14
N ARG A 127 -20.51 24.38 -7.40
CA ARG A 127 -19.13 24.52 -7.91
C ARG A 127 -18.52 25.88 -7.62
N GLU A 128 -19.32 26.95 -7.74
CA GLU A 128 -18.89 28.32 -7.46
C GLU A 128 -18.43 28.50 -6.00
N LYS A 129 -19.08 27.83 -5.04
CA LYS A 129 -18.67 27.86 -3.64
C LYS A 129 -17.35 27.11 -3.42
N LEU A 130 -17.17 25.95 -4.09
CA LEU A 130 -15.93 25.20 -4.01
C LEU A 130 -14.77 25.98 -4.62
N GLU A 131 -14.98 26.63 -5.77
CA GLU A 131 -13.96 27.42 -6.46
C GLU A 131 -13.60 28.70 -5.69
N ALA A 132 -14.51 29.25 -4.91
CA ALA A 132 -14.26 30.41 -4.04
C ALA A 132 -13.52 30.04 -2.74
N PHE A 133 -13.56 28.77 -2.34
CA PHE A 133 -12.93 28.29 -1.12
C PHE A 133 -11.44 27.91 -1.42
N ARG A 134 -10.53 28.37 -0.56
CA ARG A 134 -9.10 28.07 -0.68
C ARG A 134 -8.56 27.49 0.62
N VAL A 135 -7.84 26.38 0.50
CA VAL A 135 -7.15 25.77 1.64
C VAL A 135 -5.65 25.94 1.49
N GLY A 136 -5.00 26.47 2.50
CA GLY A 136 -3.55 26.49 2.60
C GLY A 136 -3.07 25.35 3.50
N ILE A 137 -2.18 24.51 3.00
CA ILE A 137 -1.53 23.45 3.78
C ILE A 137 -0.10 23.91 4.06
N ILE A 138 0.29 23.95 5.33
CA ILE A 138 1.65 24.29 5.72
C ILE A 138 2.43 23.00 5.96
N GLY A 139 3.45 22.76 5.14
CA GLY A 139 4.30 21.58 5.16
C GLY A 139 3.78 20.42 4.31
N SER A 140 4.71 19.81 3.56
CA SER A 140 4.47 18.65 2.69
C SER A 140 4.86 17.32 3.33
N GLY A 141 4.92 17.24 4.65
CA GLY A 141 5.09 16.00 5.39
C GLY A 141 3.87 15.06 5.22
N PHE A 142 3.90 13.89 5.86
CA PHE A 142 2.82 12.89 5.74
C PHE A 142 1.42 13.48 6.00
N GLY A 143 1.27 14.29 7.06
CA GLY A 143 -0.01 14.95 7.38
C GLY A 143 -0.49 15.89 6.28
N GLY A 144 0.41 16.73 5.74
CA GLY A 144 0.10 17.66 4.66
C GLY A 144 -0.28 16.94 3.37
N LEU A 145 0.42 15.87 3.01
CA LEU A 145 0.10 15.05 1.85
C LEU A 145 -1.22 14.31 2.01
N CYS A 146 -1.49 13.73 3.19
CA CYS A 146 -2.79 13.11 3.48
C CYS A 146 -3.94 14.11 3.37
N ALA A 147 -3.78 15.33 3.90
CA ALA A 147 -4.77 16.39 3.77
C ALA A 147 -4.99 16.77 2.29
N ALA A 148 -3.91 16.93 1.52
CA ALA A 148 -3.97 17.25 0.10
C ALA A 148 -4.74 16.19 -0.71
N ILE A 149 -4.46 14.90 -0.49
CA ILE A 149 -5.18 13.79 -1.12
C ILE A 149 -6.68 13.83 -0.79
N ARG A 150 -7.03 14.10 0.46
CA ARG A 150 -8.44 14.20 0.89
C ARG A 150 -9.14 15.40 0.25
N LEU A 151 -8.50 16.56 0.21
CA LEU A 151 -9.04 17.76 -0.44
C LEU A 151 -9.21 17.57 -1.93
N GLN A 152 -8.24 16.95 -2.61
CA GLN A 152 -8.33 16.63 -4.03
C GLN A 152 -9.53 15.72 -4.33
N ARG A 153 -9.70 14.66 -3.53
CA ARG A 153 -10.85 13.74 -3.66
C ARG A 153 -12.18 14.43 -3.40
N ALA A 154 -12.20 15.42 -2.52
CA ALA A 154 -13.38 16.24 -2.22
C ALA A 154 -13.65 17.34 -3.26
N GLY A 155 -12.76 17.54 -4.23
CA GLY A 155 -12.84 18.61 -5.23
C GLY A 155 -12.57 20.02 -4.66
N ILE A 156 -11.92 20.11 -3.50
CA ILE A 156 -11.60 21.38 -2.83
C ILE A 156 -10.23 21.88 -3.30
N PRO A 157 -10.13 23.10 -3.87
CA PRO A 157 -8.85 23.68 -4.27
C PRO A 157 -7.94 23.93 -3.06
N PHE A 158 -6.66 23.58 -3.18
CA PHE A 158 -5.68 23.79 -2.13
C PHE A 158 -4.32 24.20 -2.68
N THR A 159 -3.48 24.74 -1.80
CA THR A 159 -2.06 25.05 -2.08
C THR A 159 -1.24 24.53 -0.92
N ILE A 160 -0.13 23.83 -1.22
CA ILE A 160 0.83 23.39 -0.20
C ILE A 160 1.96 24.41 -0.13
N TYR A 161 2.24 24.93 1.06
CA TYR A 161 3.36 25.80 1.36
C TYR A 161 4.46 24.99 2.03
N GLU A 162 5.62 24.83 1.36
CA GLU A 162 6.74 24.04 1.85
C GLU A 162 7.99 24.92 1.97
N LYS A 163 8.71 24.79 3.08
CA LYS A 163 9.95 25.52 3.33
C LYS A 163 11.14 24.91 2.59
N PHE A 164 11.17 23.58 2.48
CA PHE A 164 12.28 22.87 1.87
C PHE A 164 11.95 22.49 0.44
N CYS A 165 12.88 22.80 -0.49
CA CYS A 165 12.74 22.34 -1.88
C CYS A 165 12.77 20.82 -1.95
N LEU A 166 11.72 20.23 -2.50
CA LEU A 166 11.55 18.77 -2.62
C LEU A 166 12.54 18.11 -3.62
N TYR A 167 13.32 18.90 -4.35
CA TYR A 167 14.31 18.45 -5.30
C TYR A 167 15.76 18.62 -4.81
N GLY A 168 15.97 18.81 -3.52
CA GLY A 168 17.31 18.88 -2.92
C GLY A 168 17.92 17.48 -2.70
N PRO A 169 19.25 17.39 -2.50
CA PRO A 169 19.98 16.12 -2.32
C PRO A 169 19.55 15.30 -1.08
N ASN A 170 18.75 15.89 -0.19
CA ASN A 170 18.24 15.25 1.03
C ASN A 170 16.72 14.98 1.02
N THR A 171 16.08 15.09 -0.14
CA THR A 171 14.64 14.87 -0.26
C THR A 171 14.28 13.40 -0.39
N ASN A 172 13.25 12.97 0.36
CA ASN A 172 12.72 11.61 0.23
C ASN A 172 12.03 11.48 -1.16
N PRO A 173 12.50 10.59 -2.04
CA PRO A 173 11.93 10.42 -3.38
C PRO A 173 10.44 10.10 -3.40
N LEU A 174 9.93 9.45 -2.33
CA LEU A 174 8.51 9.11 -2.20
C LEU A 174 7.64 10.36 -2.06
N VAL A 175 8.09 11.36 -1.31
CA VAL A 175 7.35 12.62 -1.11
C VAL A 175 7.26 13.39 -2.42
N GLY A 176 8.35 13.49 -3.17
CA GLY A 176 8.35 14.14 -4.49
C GLY A 176 7.42 13.47 -5.49
N SER A 177 7.39 12.14 -5.51
CA SER A 177 6.51 11.37 -6.41
C SER A 177 5.03 11.56 -6.07
N VAL A 178 4.67 11.61 -4.79
CA VAL A 178 3.27 11.83 -4.37
C VAL A 178 2.80 13.23 -4.73
N ILE A 179 3.64 14.25 -4.53
CA ILE A 179 3.30 15.65 -4.90
C ILE A 179 3.12 15.77 -6.41
N PHE A 180 3.96 15.13 -7.21
CA PHE A 180 3.82 15.10 -8.67
C PHE A 180 2.50 14.43 -9.11
N MET A 181 2.11 13.33 -8.46
CA MET A 181 0.85 12.64 -8.75
C MET A 181 -0.41 13.43 -8.35
N LEU A 182 -0.27 14.36 -7.40
CA LEU A 182 -1.41 15.18 -6.95
C LEU A 182 -1.71 16.35 -7.88
N GLU A 183 -0.90 16.61 -8.92
CA GLU A 183 -1.02 17.78 -9.82
C GLU A 183 -1.25 19.10 -9.04
N CYS A 184 -0.71 19.18 -7.82
CA CYS A 184 -0.96 20.30 -6.94
C CYS A 184 0.10 21.40 -7.10
N GLN A 185 -0.32 22.63 -6.91
CA GLN A 185 0.61 23.76 -6.84
C GLN A 185 1.31 23.75 -5.48
N VAL A 186 2.61 23.46 -5.50
CA VAL A 186 3.46 23.61 -4.31
C VAL A 186 4.14 24.96 -4.38
N THR A 187 3.86 25.82 -3.42
CA THR A 187 4.53 27.12 -3.27
C THR A 187 5.63 26.98 -2.23
N TYR A 188 6.88 27.17 -2.67
CA TYR A 188 8.01 27.22 -1.75
C TYR A 188 8.09 28.60 -1.09
N VAL A 189 8.08 28.62 0.23
CA VAL A 189 8.26 29.83 1.01
C VAL A 189 9.73 29.89 1.42
N VAL A 190 10.46 30.89 0.89
CA VAL A 190 11.88 31.16 1.20
C VAL A 190 11.99 31.91 2.53
#